data_471d2f8d2e2a702d2ce329f9cac01a3e
#
_entry.id   471d2f8d2e2a702d2ce329f9cac01a3e
#
_cell.length_a   1.000
_cell.length_b   1.000
_cell.length_c   1.000
_cell.angle_alpha   90.00
_cell.angle_beta   90.00
_cell.angle_gamma   90.00
#
_symmetry.space_group_name_H-M   'P 1'
#
loop_
_entity.id
_entity.type
_entity.pdbx_description
1 polymer ?
#
loop_
_entity_poly.entity_id
_entity_poly.type
_entity_poly.pdbx_seq_one_letter_code
_entity_poly.pdbx_strand_id
1 'polypeptide(L)'
;DIIEGMFDHFVELSGDGRVGNDGCIRGGLALLGRIRTVVIASFKGHTPSTMKSANYGMATPHGYRKALKLMKLAETFNLPVITLVDTCGALPSFDAERDGQSEAIATNLTTMAGLKVPIVTIIAGEGGSGGALGIGMGNVVGMLSGAYYGVISPEGAASILGRYNSEKHKTLQFPKDCDSLATMQRIYAPQLK
;
A
#
# COMPACT_ATOMS: atom_id res chain seq x y z
N ASP A 1 7.79 -13.02 -8.45
CA ASP A 1 7.40 -12.22 -7.29
C ASP A 1 8.55 -11.28 -6.92
N ILE A 2 8.24 -10.01 -6.59
CA ILE A 2 9.29 -9.01 -6.23
C ILE A 2 10.05 -9.47 -4.99
N ILE A 3 9.38 -10.05 -4.01
CA ILE A 3 10.02 -10.56 -2.79
C ILE A 3 11.04 -11.64 -3.14
N GLU A 4 10.66 -12.61 -3.96
CA GLU A 4 11.56 -13.72 -4.37
C GLU A 4 12.74 -13.23 -5.22
N GLY A 5 12.56 -12.15 -5.97
CA GLY A 5 13.63 -11.55 -6.77
C GLY A 5 14.59 -10.64 -6.00
N MET A 6 14.14 -10.05 -4.88
CA MET A 6 14.96 -9.12 -4.09
C MET A 6 15.69 -9.77 -2.93
N PHE A 7 15.14 -10.84 -2.36
CA PHE A 7 15.65 -11.41 -1.12
C PHE A 7 16.19 -12.84 -1.33
N ASP A 8 17.33 -13.13 -0.72
CA ASP A 8 17.98 -14.45 -0.83
C ASP A 8 17.20 -15.54 -0.09
N HIS A 9 16.56 -15.15 1.02
CA HIS A 9 15.70 -16.02 1.84
C HIS A 9 14.51 -15.22 2.33
N PHE A 10 13.34 -15.85 2.30
CA PHE A 10 12.12 -15.27 2.82
C PHE A 10 11.29 -16.31 3.57
N VAL A 11 10.93 -16.00 4.81
CA VAL A 11 10.04 -16.80 5.64
C VAL A 11 8.78 -16.01 5.91
N GLU A 12 7.68 -16.38 5.25
CA GLU A 12 6.41 -15.70 5.40
C GLU A 12 5.78 -15.96 6.78
N LEU A 13 5.29 -14.89 7.41
CA LEU A 13 4.56 -14.93 8.67
C LEU A 13 3.10 -14.54 8.41
N SER A 14 2.20 -15.50 8.57
CA SER A 14 0.77 -15.30 8.33
C SER A 14 0.02 -14.84 9.58
N GLY A 15 -1.21 -14.36 9.38
CA GLY A 15 -2.15 -14.00 10.43
C GLY A 15 -1.89 -12.64 11.08
N ASP A 16 -2.98 -11.99 11.47
CA ASP A 16 -2.97 -10.66 12.10
C ASP A 16 -2.66 -10.67 13.61
N GLY A 17 -2.47 -11.86 14.17
CA GLY A 17 -2.27 -12.07 15.62
C GLY A 17 -3.58 -12.05 16.42
N ARG A 18 -4.74 -11.98 15.76
CA ARG A 18 -6.08 -12.04 16.36
C ARG A 18 -6.86 -13.23 15.77
N VAL A 19 -7.72 -12.98 14.80
CA VAL A 19 -8.63 -13.99 14.25
C VAL A 19 -8.58 -14.10 12.72
N GLY A 20 -7.79 -13.26 12.04
CA GLY A 20 -7.83 -13.14 10.59
C GLY A 20 -6.48 -13.25 9.91
N ASN A 21 -6.55 -13.40 8.61
CA ASN A 21 -5.44 -13.27 7.69
C ASN A 21 -5.92 -12.52 6.45
N ASP A 22 -4.98 -11.97 5.71
CA ASP A 22 -5.23 -11.22 4.49
C ASP A 22 -4.29 -11.71 3.39
N GLY A 23 -4.86 -11.92 2.20
CA GLY A 23 -4.10 -12.38 1.06
C GLY A 23 -3.35 -11.26 0.31
N CYS A 24 -3.71 -9.99 0.56
CA CYS A 24 -3.06 -8.85 -0.06
C CYS A 24 -1.74 -8.50 0.62
N ILE A 25 -1.69 -8.47 1.95
CA ILE A 25 -0.43 -8.19 2.66
C ILE A 25 0.34 -9.48 2.88
N ARG A 26 1.48 -9.57 2.23
CA ARG A 26 2.49 -10.61 2.47
C ARG A 26 3.64 -10.01 3.26
N GLY A 27 4.22 -10.76 4.16
CA GLY A 27 5.36 -10.27 4.90
C GLY A 27 5.94 -11.29 5.85
N GLY A 28 7.15 -11.00 6.32
CA GLY A 28 7.89 -11.92 7.17
C GLY A 28 9.35 -11.53 7.34
N LEU A 29 10.17 -12.51 7.69
CA LEU A 29 11.61 -12.35 7.85
C LEU A 29 12.32 -12.64 6.53
N ALA A 30 13.29 -11.82 6.18
CA ALA A 30 14.04 -11.97 4.95
C ALA A 30 15.53 -11.63 5.11
N LEU A 31 16.34 -12.06 4.13
CA LEU A 31 17.72 -11.68 3.98
C LEU A 31 17.89 -10.86 2.70
N LEU A 32 18.44 -9.66 2.85
CA LEU A 32 18.90 -8.83 1.74
C LEU A 32 20.44 -8.84 1.74
N GLY A 33 21.04 -9.73 0.97
CA GLY A 33 22.45 -10.03 1.11
C GLY A 33 22.77 -10.58 2.51
N ARG A 34 23.48 -9.80 3.32
CA ARG A 34 23.81 -10.17 4.71
C ARG A 34 22.92 -9.47 5.77
N ILE A 35 21.98 -8.66 5.35
CA ILE A 35 21.14 -7.87 6.24
C ILE A 35 19.86 -8.63 6.53
N ARG A 36 19.65 -9.00 7.78
CA ARG A 36 18.36 -9.52 8.25
C ARG A 36 17.35 -8.39 8.30
N THR A 37 16.19 -8.58 7.73
CA THR A 37 15.17 -7.55 7.61
C THR A 37 13.77 -8.13 7.78
N VAL A 38 12.83 -7.28 8.11
CA VAL A 38 11.40 -7.57 8.00
C VAL A 38 10.88 -6.97 6.70
N VAL A 39 10.17 -7.77 5.92
CA VAL A 39 9.55 -7.34 4.66
C VAL A 39 8.03 -7.31 4.84
N ILE A 40 7.41 -6.26 4.33
CA ILE A 40 5.95 -6.10 4.25
C ILE A 40 5.62 -5.66 2.83
N ALA A 41 4.84 -6.42 2.10
CA ALA A 41 4.56 -6.16 0.70
C ALA A 41 3.07 -6.25 0.38
N SER A 42 2.59 -5.38 -0.48
CA SER A 42 1.31 -5.53 -1.16
C SER A 42 1.42 -6.60 -2.24
N PHE A 43 0.42 -7.45 -2.33
CA PHE A 43 0.33 -8.51 -3.33
C PHE A 43 -1.02 -8.43 -4.06
N LYS A 44 -0.99 -8.29 -5.39
CA LYS A 44 -2.19 -8.21 -6.23
C LYS A 44 -2.66 -9.56 -6.76
N GLY A 45 -1.78 -10.56 -6.69
CA GLY A 45 -1.98 -11.85 -7.36
C GLY A 45 -1.53 -11.84 -8.83
N HIS A 46 -1.28 -13.01 -9.37
CA HIS A 46 -0.83 -13.21 -10.76
C HIS A 46 -1.78 -14.07 -11.59
N THR A 47 -2.70 -14.76 -10.94
CA THR A 47 -3.76 -15.56 -11.60
C THR A 47 -5.12 -15.05 -11.13
N PRO A 48 -6.21 -15.30 -11.87
CA PRO A 48 -7.55 -14.89 -11.48
C PRO A 48 -7.92 -15.34 -10.04
N SER A 49 -7.50 -16.54 -9.65
CA SER A 49 -7.74 -17.08 -8.31
C SER A 49 -6.96 -16.29 -7.23
N THR A 50 -5.66 -16.07 -7.43
CA THR A 50 -4.81 -15.33 -6.48
C THR A 50 -5.15 -13.85 -6.45
N MET A 51 -5.55 -13.25 -7.57
CA MET A 51 -6.06 -11.87 -7.60
C MET A 51 -7.32 -11.71 -6.74
N LYS A 52 -8.26 -12.65 -6.88
CA LYS A 52 -9.49 -12.64 -6.06
C LYS A 52 -9.17 -12.82 -4.57
N SER A 53 -8.29 -13.76 -4.20
CA SER A 53 -7.91 -13.99 -2.80
C SER A 53 -7.12 -12.85 -2.19
N ALA A 54 -6.43 -12.04 -2.99
CA ALA A 54 -5.72 -10.82 -2.61
C ALA A 54 -6.59 -9.55 -2.73
N ASN A 55 -7.90 -9.67 -2.94
CA ASN A 55 -8.81 -8.55 -3.18
C ASN A 55 -8.27 -7.55 -4.22
N TYR A 56 -7.61 -8.05 -5.28
CA TYR A 56 -6.97 -7.24 -6.33
C TYR A 56 -5.96 -6.23 -5.81
N GLY A 57 -5.29 -6.54 -4.72
CA GLY A 57 -4.31 -5.67 -4.08
C GLY A 57 -4.91 -4.70 -3.05
N MET A 58 -6.15 -4.84 -2.69
CA MET A 58 -6.82 -4.03 -1.67
C MET A 58 -6.84 -4.75 -0.33
N ALA A 59 -6.01 -4.30 0.61
CA ALA A 59 -5.90 -4.93 1.91
C ALA A 59 -7.13 -4.70 2.79
N THR A 60 -7.48 -5.73 3.55
CA THR A 60 -8.49 -5.68 4.63
C THR A 60 -7.86 -5.18 5.93
N PRO A 61 -8.65 -4.90 7.00
CA PRO A 61 -8.11 -4.59 8.33
C PRO A 61 -7.13 -5.64 8.86
N HIS A 62 -7.35 -6.92 8.52
CA HIS A 62 -6.44 -8.00 8.90
C HIS A 62 -5.06 -7.88 8.26
N GLY A 63 -4.98 -7.38 7.01
CA GLY A 63 -3.72 -7.11 6.34
C GLY A 63 -2.93 -5.99 7.03
N TYR A 64 -3.58 -4.88 7.38
CA TYR A 64 -2.92 -3.78 8.10
C TYR A 64 -2.50 -4.21 9.51
N ARG A 65 -3.30 -5.00 10.24
CA ARG A 65 -2.91 -5.55 11.54
C ARG A 65 -1.75 -6.55 11.44
N LYS A 66 -1.69 -7.35 10.36
CA LYS A 66 -0.55 -8.21 10.06
C LYS A 66 0.72 -7.38 9.85
N ALA A 67 0.62 -6.28 9.08
CA ALA A 67 1.73 -5.34 8.90
C ALA A 67 2.17 -4.74 10.26
N LEU A 68 1.22 -4.31 11.09
CA LEU A 68 1.50 -3.82 12.45
C LEU A 68 2.27 -4.83 13.29
N LYS A 69 1.83 -6.09 13.28
CA LYS A 69 2.51 -7.18 14.00
C LYS A 69 3.96 -7.33 13.53
N LEU A 70 4.20 -7.26 12.22
CA LEU A 70 5.53 -7.36 11.64
C LEU A 70 6.41 -6.15 11.99
N MET A 71 5.86 -4.93 11.99
CA MET A 71 6.57 -3.72 12.44
C MET A 71 7.01 -3.83 13.89
N LYS A 72 6.13 -4.28 14.79
CA LYS A 72 6.46 -4.51 16.21
C LYS A 72 7.51 -5.61 16.39
N LEU A 73 7.45 -6.66 15.58
CA LEU A 73 8.46 -7.71 15.58
C LEU A 73 9.83 -7.15 15.13
N ALA A 74 9.84 -6.31 14.11
CA ALA A 74 11.07 -5.66 13.64
C ALA A 74 11.70 -4.80 14.75
N GLU A 75 10.91 -4.01 15.47
CA GLU A 75 11.39 -3.20 16.59
C GLU A 75 11.94 -4.08 17.71
N THR A 76 11.22 -5.14 18.09
CA THR A 76 11.65 -6.06 19.16
C THR A 76 13.01 -6.69 18.89
N PHE A 77 13.28 -7.05 17.63
CA PHE A 77 14.53 -7.70 17.22
C PHE A 77 15.55 -6.73 16.60
N ASN A 78 15.27 -5.43 16.64
CA ASN A 78 16.10 -4.36 16.06
C ASN A 78 16.47 -4.65 14.59
N LEU A 79 15.47 -5.00 13.78
CA LEU A 79 15.60 -5.29 12.36
C LEU A 79 15.06 -4.13 11.53
N PRO A 80 15.73 -3.73 10.43
CA PRO A 80 15.16 -2.78 9.49
C PRO A 80 13.89 -3.36 8.83
N VAL A 81 12.98 -2.46 8.45
CA VAL A 81 11.74 -2.80 7.73
C VAL A 81 11.87 -2.35 6.28
N ILE A 82 11.52 -3.22 5.36
CA ILE A 82 11.37 -2.88 3.95
C ILE A 82 9.89 -3.05 3.58
N THR A 83 9.28 -2.00 3.06
CA THR A 83 7.90 -2.06 2.58
C THR A 83 7.84 -1.91 1.07
N LEU A 84 7.08 -2.79 0.41
CA LEU A 84 6.85 -2.78 -1.03
C LEU A 84 5.38 -2.47 -1.28
N VAL A 85 5.11 -1.28 -1.83
CA VAL A 85 3.76 -0.76 -2.04
C VAL A 85 3.35 -0.97 -3.48
N ASP A 86 2.28 -1.73 -3.68
CA ASP A 86 1.58 -1.86 -4.97
C ASP A 86 0.09 -2.13 -4.71
N THR A 87 -0.66 -1.07 -4.45
CA THR A 87 -2.10 -1.13 -4.14
C THR A 87 -2.84 0.06 -4.72
N CYS A 88 -4.03 -0.16 -5.25
CA CYS A 88 -4.93 0.91 -5.64
C CYS A 88 -5.64 1.58 -4.44
N GLY A 89 -5.56 0.98 -3.25
CA GLY A 89 -6.18 1.49 -2.02
C GLY A 89 -6.50 0.40 -1.01
N ALA A 90 -7.10 0.78 0.10
CA ALA A 90 -7.68 -0.14 1.07
C ALA A 90 -9.01 -0.72 0.55
N LEU A 91 -9.40 -1.93 0.97
CA LEU A 91 -10.65 -2.55 0.54
C LEU A 91 -11.86 -1.73 0.99
N PRO A 92 -12.67 -1.15 0.07
CA PRO A 92 -13.82 -0.33 0.42
C PRO A 92 -15.08 -1.19 0.54
N SER A 93 -15.16 -2.04 1.57
CA SER A 93 -16.33 -2.89 1.79
C SER A 93 -16.95 -2.62 3.16
N PHE A 94 -18.24 -2.93 3.28
CA PHE A 94 -18.95 -2.81 4.56
C PHE A 94 -18.29 -3.63 5.67
N ASP A 95 -17.86 -4.86 5.35
CA ASP A 95 -17.18 -5.71 6.33
C ASP A 95 -15.83 -5.12 6.75
N ALA A 96 -15.06 -4.54 5.83
CA ALA A 96 -13.81 -3.88 6.17
C ALA A 96 -14.04 -2.66 7.08
N GLU A 97 -15.06 -1.85 6.81
CA GLU A 97 -15.43 -0.72 7.69
C GLU A 97 -15.86 -1.18 9.08
N ARG A 98 -16.76 -2.17 9.15
CA ARG A 98 -17.21 -2.76 10.42
C ARG A 98 -16.05 -3.34 11.21
N ASP A 99 -15.09 -3.97 10.56
CA ASP A 99 -13.95 -4.63 11.19
C ASP A 99 -12.78 -3.66 11.47
N GLY A 100 -13.00 -2.35 11.25
CA GLY A 100 -12.10 -1.27 11.67
C GLY A 100 -10.97 -0.96 10.68
N GLN A 101 -11.30 -0.80 9.39
CA GLN A 101 -10.33 -0.45 8.34
C GLN A 101 -9.57 0.84 8.65
N SER A 102 -10.29 1.89 8.98
CA SER A 102 -9.70 3.21 9.26
C SER A 102 -8.82 3.17 10.52
N GLU A 103 -9.26 2.47 11.56
CA GLU A 103 -8.48 2.29 12.80
C GLU A 103 -7.19 1.53 12.55
N ALA A 104 -7.24 0.45 11.75
CA ALA A 104 -6.06 -0.35 11.45
C ALA A 104 -5.01 0.46 10.66
N ILE A 105 -5.44 1.27 9.68
CA ILE A 105 -4.56 2.17 8.92
C ILE A 105 -3.97 3.24 9.85
N ALA A 106 -4.79 3.92 10.65
CA ALA A 106 -4.34 4.98 11.55
C ALA A 106 -3.33 4.47 12.59
N THR A 107 -3.56 3.27 13.13
CA THR A 107 -2.62 2.62 14.05
C THR A 107 -1.28 2.35 13.39
N ASN A 108 -1.27 1.91 12.12
CA ASN A 108 -0.04 1.70 11.38
C ASN A 108 0.72 3.01 11.15
N LEU A 109 0.03 4.09 10.75
CA LEU A 109 0.65 5.41 10.58
C LEU A 109 1.33 5.89 11.88
N THR A 110 0.62 5.82 13.00
CA THR A 110 1.16 6.19 14.31
C THR A 110 2.35 5.33 14.71
N THR A 111 2.27 4.01 14.43
CA THR A 111 3.36 3.07 14.72
C THR A 111 4.59 3.37 13.89
N MET A 112 4.46 3.52 12.57
CA MET A 112 5.59 3.83 11.68
C MET A 112 6.26 5.15 12.06
N ALA A 113 5.49 6.17 12.45
CA ALA A 113 6.04 7.45 12.90
C ALA A 113 6.89 7.33 14.19
N GLY A 114 6.59 6.35 15.04
CA GLY A 114 7.30 6.13 16.31
C GLY A 114 8.31 4.99 16.32
N LEU A 115 8.40 4.22 15.22
CA LEU A 115 9.25 3.03 15.15
C LEU A 115 10.74 3.38 15.25
N LYS A 116 11.46 2.67 16.10
CA LYS A 116 12.89 2.95 16.38
C LYS A 116 13.87 2.26 15.44
N VAL A 117 13.36 1.50 14.47
CA VAL A 117 14.16 0.86 13.43
C VAL A 117 13.92 1.56 12.09
N PRO A 118 14.90 1.57 11.17
CA PRO A 118 14.73 2.22 9.88
C PRO A 118 13.67 1.50 9.03
N ILE A 119 12.86 2.31 8.35
CA ILE A 119 11.86 1.85 7.39
C ILE A 119 12.25 2.38 6.00
N VAL A 120 12.45 1.49 5.05
CA VAL A 120 12.64 1.82 3.64
C VAL A 120 11.37 1.42 2.88
N THR A 121 10.70 2.38 2.28
CA THR A 121 9.50 2.16 1.46
C THR A 121 9.85 2.24 -0.02
N ILE A 122 9.36 1.30 -0.79
CA ILE A 122 9.47 1.29 -2.26
C ILE A 122 8.07 1.21 -2.85
N ILE A 123 7.67 2.25 -3.59
CA ILE A 123 6.45 2.21 -4.40
C ILE A 123 6.79 1.50 -5.70
N ALA A 124 6.34 0.25 -5.81
CA ALA A 124 6.73 -0.65 -6.91
C ALA A 124 5.76 -0.57 -8.11
N GLY A 125 4.56 -0.06 -7.90
CA GLY A 125 3.54 0.11 -8.93
C GLY A 125 2.58 1.22 -8.54
N GLU A 126 1.40 0.86 -8.04
CA GLU A 126 0.41 1.83 -7.59
C GLU A 126 0.57 2.12 -6.10
N GLY A 127 0.59 3.41 -5.75
CA GLY A 127 0.48 3.90 -4.38
C GLY A 127 -0.85 4.59 -4.18
N GLY A 128 -1.92 3.85 -3.86
CA GLY A 128 -3.27 4.40 -3.75
C GLY A 128 -3.63 4.84 -2.34
N SER A 129 -3.82 6.16 -2.16
CA SER A 129 -4.51 6.76 -1.01
C SER A 129 -4.03 6.26 0.36
N GLY A 130 -4.94 6.20 1.34
CA GLY A 130 -4.69 5.71 2.69
C GLY A 130 -4.26 4.23 2.76
N GLY A 131 -4.67 3.43 1.77
CA GLY A 131 -4.24 2.03 1.67
C GLY A 131 -2.74 1.88 1.49
N ALA A 132 -2.15 2.69 0.61
CA ALA A 132 -0.71 2.75 0.43
C ALA A 132 0.00 3.34 1.67
N LEU A 133 -0.56 4.39 2.28
CA LEU A 133 0.00 5.01 3.48
C LEU A 133 0.07 4.04 4.66
N GLY A 134 -0.90 3.12 4.79
CA GLY A 134 -0.96 2.15 5.88
C GLY A 134 0.27 1.25 6.02
N ILE A 135 1.13 1.19 5.00
CA ILE A 135 2.43 0.51 5.02
C ILE A 135 3.55 1.38 4.41
N GLY A 136 3.27 2.58 3.93
CA GLY A 136 4.14 3.36 3.05
C GLY A 136 4.90 4.52 3.70
N MET A 137 4.78 4.74 5.01
CA MET A 137 5.50 5.80 5.72
C MET A 137 6.91 5.36 6.10
N GLY A 138 7.84 5.45 5.15
CA GLY A 138 9.26 5.14 5.40
C GLY A 138 10.10 6.34 5.77
N ASN A 139 11.23 6.11 6.46
CA ASN A 139 12.28 7.12 6.64
C ASN A 139 12.92 7.50 5.30
N VAL A 140 12.97 6.52 4.40
CA VAL A 140 13.37 6.70 3.00
C VAL A 140 12.25 6.13 2.12
N VAL A 141 11.79 6.91 1.16
CA VAL A 141 10.77 6.49 0.20
C VAL A 141 11.36 6.55 -1.20
N GLY A 142 11.43 5.40 -1.84
CA GLY A 142 11.79 5.24 -3.25
C GLY A 142 10.57 4.92 -4.10
N MET A 143 10.69 5.13 -5.42
CA MET A 143 9.64 4.82 -6.37
C MET A 143 10.26 4.27 -7.65
N LEU A 144 9.72 3.17 -8.18
CA LEU A 144 10.16 2.64 -9.46
C LEU A 144 9.72 3.55 -10.60
N SER A 145 10.52 3.57 -11.68
CA SER A 145 10.12 4.28 -12.90
C SER A 145 8.81 3.69 -13.44
N GLY A 146 7.82 4.54 -13.69
CA GLY A 146 6.48 4.10 -14.08
C GLY A 146 5.51 3.83 -12.92
N ALA A 147 5.98 3.77 -11.67
CA ALA A 147 5.10 3.77 -10.51
C ALA A 147 4.49 5.17 -10.28
N TYR A 148 3.35 5.21 -9.61
CA TYR A 148 2.73 6.46 -9.21
C TYR A 148 2.19 6.40 -7.78
N TYR A 149 2.04 7.59 -7.18
CA TYR A 149 1.32 7.76 -5.93
C TYR A 149 0.19 8.79 -6.12
N GLY A 150 -1.01 8.45 -5.68
CA GLY A 150 -2.17 9.33 -5.81
C GLY A 150 -3.10 9.24 -4.60
N VAL A 151 -3.73 10.39 -4.27
CA VAL A 151 -4.70 10.46 -3.16
C VAL A 151 -6.00 9.72 -3.49
N ILE A 152 -6.35 9.63 -4.77
CA ILE A 152 -7.54 8.98 -5.28
C ILE A 152 -7.24 8.41 -6.67
N SER A 153 -7.94 7.35 -7.08
CA SER A 153 -7.81 6.85 -8.46
C SER A 153 -8.27 7.89 -9.49
N PRO A 154 -7.70 7.91 -10.71
CA PRO A 154 -8.14 8.80 -11.77
C PRO A 154 -9.64 8.69 -12.06
N GLU A 155 -10.20 7.48 -12.04
CA GLU A 155 -11.62 7.19 -12.24
C GLU A 155 -12.47 7.76 -11.10
N GLY A 156 -12.01 7.63 -9.87
CA GLY A 156 -12.66 8.22 -8.70
C GLY A 156 -12.68 9.73 -8.77
N ALA A 157 -11.56 10.36 -9.12
CA ALA A 157 -11.46 11.80 -9.33
C ALA A 157 -12.40 12.28 -10.45
N ALA A 158 -12.40 11.58 -11.59
CA ALA A 158 -13.29 11.90 -12.73
C ALA A 158 -14.77 11.79 -12.33
N SER A 159 -15.14 10.79 -11.55
CA SER A 159 -16.50 10.60 -11.07
C SER A 159 -16.96 11.75 -10.15
N ILE A 160 -16.12 12.20 -9.25
CA ILE A 160 -16.42 13.28 -8.31
C ILE A 160 -16.49 14.62 -9.04
N LEU A 161 -15.45 14.96 -9.79
CA LEU A 161 -15.34 16.26 -10.49
C LEU A 161 -16.33 16.35 -11.66
N GLY A 162 -16.57 15.24 -12.37
CA GLY A 162 -17.54 15.19 -13.45
C GLY A 162 -18.99 15.42 -12.97
N ARG A 163 -19.36 14.90 -11.80
CA ARG A 163 -20.67 15.18 -11.17
C ARG A 163 -20.81 16.62 -10.73
N TYR A 164 -19.75 17.19 -10.16
CA TYR A 164 -19.76 18.60 -9.72
C TYR A 164 -19.95 19.55 -10.90
N ASN A 165 -19.36 19.27 -12.05
CA ASN A 165 -19.43 20.11 -13.24
C ASN A 165 -20.74 19.98 -14.04
N SER A 166 -21.47 18.86 -13.93
CA SER A 166 -22.71 18.65 -14.68
C SER A 166 -23.86 19.58 -14.26
N GLU A 167 -23.84 20.09 -13.03
CA GLU A 167 -24.94 20.88 -12.50
C GLU A 167 -24.68 22.41 -12.47
N LYS A 168 -23.44 22.88 -12.41
CA LYS A 168 -23.13 24.30 -12.20
C LYS A 168 -22.24 24.99 -13.22
N HIS A 169 -21.43 24.30 -14.01
CA HIS A 169 -20.49 24.96 -14.92
C HIS A 169 -20.41 24.29 -16.30
N LYS A 170 -21.25 24.73 -17.20
CA LYS A 170 -21.22 24.33 -18.64
C LYS A 170 -19.92 24.77 -19.39
N THR A 171 -19.02 25.51 -18.74
CA THR A 171 -17.85 26.13 -19.36
C THR A 171 -16.49 25.58 -18.92
N LEU A 172 -16.40 24.79 -17.86
CA LEU A 172 -15.16 24.12 -17.48
C LEU A 172 -15.09 22.74 -18.14
N GLN A 173 -14.40 22.68 -19.27
CA GLN A 173 -14.01 21.38 -19.86
C GLN A 173 -12.90 20.78 -19.01
N PHE A 174 -13.27 19.97 -18.01
CA PHE A 174 -12.29 19.06 -17.43
C PHE A 174 -11.94 18.00 -18.45
N PRO A 175 -10.67 17.55 -18.49
CA PRO A 175 -10.29 16.44 -19.32
C PRO A 175 -11.23 15.27 -19.04
N LYS A 176 -11.92 14.78 -20.06
CA LYS A 176 -12.84 13.64 -19.94
C LYS A 176 -12.08 12.32 -19.87
N ASP A 177 -10.78 12.36 -20.09
CA ASP A 177 -9.93 11.18 -20.09
C ASP A 177 -9.26 11.00 -18.71
N CYS A 178 -9.23 9.75 -18.24
CA CYS A 178 -8.57 9.38 -17.00
C CYS A 178 -7.06 9.70 -17.01
N ASP A 179 -6.43 9.74 -18.18
CA ASP A 179 -5.00 9.98 -18.32
C ASP A 179 -4.61 11.41 -17.98
N SER A 180 -5.42 12.40 -18.39
CA SER A 180 -5.17 13.82 -18.05
C SER A 180 -5.36 14.07 -16.55
N LEU A 181 -6.39 13.47 -15.92
CA LEU A 181 -6.61 13.56 -14.48
C LEU A 181 -5.53 12.82 -13.69
N ALA A 182 -5.11 11.67 -14.18
CA ALA A 182 -3.97 10.94 -13.64
C ALA A 182 -2.70 11.78 -13.69
N THR A 183 -2.46 12.49 -14.79
CA THR A 183 -1.32 13.41 -14.96
C THR A 183 -1.35 14.57 -13.96
N MET A 184 -2.51 15.11 -13.64
CA MET A 184 -2.66 16.21 -12.67
C MET A 184 -2.44 15.78 -11.21
N GLN A 185 -2.66 14.52 -10.87
CA GLN A 185 -2.55 14.01 -9.48
C GLN A 185 -1.23 13.28 -9.19
N ARG A 186 -0.45 12.96 -10.22
CA ARG A 186 0.73 12.09 -10.07
C ARG A 186 1.92 12.80 -9.48
N ILE A 187 2.42 12.27 -8.38
CA ILE A 187 3.82 12.41 -8.01
C ILE A 187 4.58 11.35 -8.79
N TYR A 188 5.34 11.77 -9.81
CA TYR A 188 6.18 10.88 -10.59
C TYR A 188 7.56 10.71 -9.93
N ALA A 189 8.16 9.54 -10.07
CA ALA A 189 9.51 9.26 -9.59
C ALA A 189 10.59 10.34 -9.97
N PRO A 190 10.55 10.98 -11.15
CA PRO A 190 11.50 12.04 -11.48
C PRO A 190 11.33 13.33 -10.67
N GLN A 191 10.22 13.55 -9.99
CA GLN A 191 9.92 14.76 -9.21
C GLN A 191 10.36 14.64 -7.74
N LEU A 192 10.83 13.46 -7.33
CA LEU A 192 11.33 13.18 -5.99
C LEU A 192 12.86 13.29 -5.88
N LYS A 193 13.51 14.05 -6.76
CA LYS A 193 14.95 14.32 -6.72
C LYS A 193 15.30 15.35 -5.66
#